data_cbd557f49c400d373b7a76920ef00c6c
#
_entry.id   cbd557f49c400d373b7a76920ef00c6c
#
_cell.length_a   1.000
_cell.length_b   1.000
_cell.length_c   1.000
_cell.angle_alpha   90.00
_cell.angle_beta   90.00
_cell.angle_gamma   90.00
#
_symmetry.space_group_name_H-M   'P 1'
#
loop_
_entity.id
_entity.type
_entity.pdbx_description
1 polymer ?
#
loop_
_entity_poly.entity_id
_entity_poly.type
_entity_poly.pdbx_seq_one_letter_code
_entity_poly.pdbx_strand_id
1 'polypeptide(L)'
;MAKKSAIYGEYVVSVKDDGAIEVFRNYDNVKGSLREIAESKGFAYDPSWNTQQFGARLIKEFGEGSEAHVDNYVIVKKDNGHIDTYRTYENTKEALRSISSATGFEFDSNWTTRQMGSKLIDFLNNLNNK
;
A
#
# COMPACT_ATOMS: atom_id res chain seq x y z
N MET A 1 6.57 15.78 -1.27
CA MET A 1 6.36 15.19 0.05
C MET A 1 5.89 13.76 -0.06
N ALA A 2 6.48 12.87 0.71
CA ALA A 2 6.06 11.48 0.70
C ALA A 2 4.64 11.35 1.23
N LYS A 3 3.85 10.48 0.63
CA LYS A 3 2.52 10.19 1.13
C LYS A 3 2.61 9.45 2.44
N LYS A 4 1.74 9.80 3.37
CA LYS A 4 1.65 9.10 4.64
C LYS A 4 0.94 7.77 4.42
N SER A 5 1.53 6.68 4.88
CA SER A 5 0.94 5.36 4.72
C SER A 5 1.40 4.41 5.81
N ALA A 6 0.67 3.32 5.97
CA ALA A 6 1.03 2.25 6.90
C ALA A 6 0.60 0.91 6.31
N ILE A 7 1.38 -0.12 6.59
CA ILE A 7 1.11 -1.48 6.12
C ILE A 7 0.81 -2.35 7.33
N TYR A 8 -0.28 -3.09 7.27
CA TYR A 8 -0.60 -4.06 8.30
C TYR A 8 -1.25 -5.30 7.67
N GLY A 9 -0.63 -6.46 7.87
CA GLY A 9 -1.16 -7.70 7.33
C GLY A 9 -1.31 -7.61 5.82
N GLU A 10 -2.53 -7.80 5.34
CA GLU A 10 -2.81 -7.77 3.91
C GLU A 10 -3.27 -6.40 3.41
N TYR A 11 -3.17 -5.36 4.24
CA TYR A 11 -3.68 -4.04 3.89
C TYR A 11 -2.58 -2.98 3.89
N VAL A 12 -2.75 -2.00 3.01
CA VAL A 12 -1.99 -0.74 3.04
C VAL A 12 -3.01 0.37 3.19
N VAL A 13 -2.81 1.24 4.17
CA VAL A 13 -3.67 2.40 4.38
C VAL A 13 -2.85 3.64 4.04
N SER A 14 -3.42 4.53 3.24
CA SER A 14 -2.70 5.68 2.71
C SER A 14 -3.55 6.93 2.79
N VAL A 15 -2.91 8.09 3.04
CA VAL A 15 -3.56 9.40 3.01
C VAL A 15 -3.12 10.10 1.74
N LYS A 16 -4.07 10.53 0.93
CA LYS A 16 -3.79 11.32 -0.27
C LYS A 16 -3.51 12.77 0.10
N ASP A 17 -3.01 13.54 -0.87
CA ASP A 17 -2.69 14.95 -0.66
C ASP A 17 -3.90 15.76 -0.21
N ASP A 18 -5.10 15.39 -0.65
CA ASP A 18 -6.34 16.08 -0.27
C ASP A 18 -6.92 15.59 1.07
N GLY A 19 -6.21 14.68 1.75
CA GLY A 19 -6.65 14.13 3.04
C GLY A 19 -7.53 12.90 2.93
N ALA A 20 -7.90 12.49 1.73
CA ALA A 20 -8.74 11.30 1.55
C ALA A 20 -7.96 10.03 1.90
N ILE A 21 -8.66 9.06 2.47
CA ILE A 21 -8.06 7.79 2.85
C ILE A 21 -8.30 6.78 1.75
N GLU A 22 -7.23 6.08 1.41
CA GLU A 22 -7.26 5.01 0.43
C GLU A 22 -6.74 3.74 1.07
N VAL A 23 -7.41 2.62 0.85
CA VAL A 23 -6.97 1.32 1.35
C VAL A 23 -6.70 0.41 0.17
N PHE A 24 -5.61 -0.33 0.27
CA PHE A 24 -5.22 -1.32 -0.73
C PHE A 24 -5.12 -2.66 -0.04
N ARG A 25 -5.50 -3.71 -0.73
CA ARG A 25 -5.47 -5.06 -0.20
C ARG A 25 -4.53 -5.93 -1.03
N ASN A 26 -3.84 -6.83 -0.35
CA ASN A 26 -2.88 -7.74 -0.99
C ASN A 26 -3.52 -8.43 -2.20
N TYR A 27 -2.78 -8.43 -3.30
CA TYR A 27 -3.23 -9.05 -4.55
C TYR A 27 -2.21 -10.10 -4.96
N ASP A 28 -2.66 -11.35 -5.03
CA ASP A 28 -1.78 -12.51 -5.20
C ASP A 28 -1.03 -12.55 -6.53
N ASN A 29 -1.62 -12.01 -7.58
CA ASN A 29 -0.99 -12.04 -8.89
C ASN A 29 0.01 -10.90 -9.03
N VAL A 30 1.12 -11.04 -8.34
CA VAL A 30 2.16 -10.00 -8.30
C VAL A 30 2.69 -9.69 -9.70
N LYS A 31 3.06 -10.72 -10.44
CA LYS A 31 3.64 -10.53 -11.77
C LYS A 31 2.67 -9.86 -12.73
N GLY A 32 1.40 -10.26 -12.67
CA GLY A 32 0.36 -9.62 -13.48
C GLY A 32 0.17 -8.16 -13.13
N SER A 33 0.22 -7.83 -11.84
CA SER A 33 0.12 -6.46 -11.38
C SER A 33 1.27 -5.60 -11.90
N LEU A 34 2.49 -6.12 -11.81
CA LEU A 34 3.67 -5.38 -12.28
C LEU A 34 3.61 -5.13 -13.79
N ARG A 35 3.17 -6.11 -14.55
CA ARG A 35 2.99 -5.94 -16.00
C ARG A 35 1.95 -4.89 -16.32
N GLU A 36 0.82 -4.93 -15.63
CA GLU A 36 -0.25 -3.97 -15.86
C GLU A 36 0.21 -2.54 -15.56
N ILE A 37 0.94 -2.35 -14.47
CA ILE A 37 1.49 -1.05 -14.12
C ILE A 37 2.46 -0.58 -15.20
N ALA A 38 3.38 -1.44 -15.60
CA ALA A 38 4.39 -1.08 -16.61
C ALA A 38 3.72 -0.68 -17.92
N GLU A 39 2.74 -1.47 -18.36
CA GLU A 39 2.05 -1.20 -19.62
C GLU A 39 1.24 0.09 -19.57
N SER A 40 0.58 0.35 -18.44
CA SER A 40 -0.22 1.56 -18.32
C SER A 40 0.64 2.83 -18.27
N LYS A 41 1.89 2.71 -17.82
CA LYS A 41 2.83 3.84 -17.73
C LYS A 41 3.80 3.90 -18.90
N GLY A 42 3.70 2.98 -19.83
CA GLY A 42 4.64 2.94 -20.96
C GLY A 42 6.06 2.59 -20.54
N PHE A 43 6.22 1.90 -19.43
CA PHE A 43 7.52 1.49 -18.91
C PHE A 43 7.98 0.22 -19.61
N ALA A 44 9.10 0.29 -20.30
CA ALA A 44 9.67 -0.88 -21.00
C ALA A 44 10.28 -1.83 -19.98
N TYR A 45 9.93 -3.09 -20.07
CA TYR A 45 10.47 -4.09 -19.16
C TYR A 45 10.93 -5.33 -19.91
N ASP A 46 11.87 -6.03 -19.30
CA ASP A 46 12.45 -7.24 -19.87
C ASP A 46 11.65 -8.44 -19.34
N PRO A 47 11.05 -9.25 -20.23
CA PRO A 47 10.26 -10.42 -19.79
C PRO A 47 11.07 -11.44 -19.00
N SER A 48 12.39 -11.40 -19.10
CA SER A 48 13.26 -12.34 -18.37
C SER A 48 13.51 -11.91 -16.91
N TRP A 49 13.13 -10.70 -16.53
CA TRP A 49 13.27 -10.26 -15.14
C TRP A 49 12.40 -11.11 -14.23
N ASN A 50 12.96 -11.50 -13.09
CA ASN A 50 12.12 -12.13 -12.06
C ASN A 50 11.28 -11.06 -11.35
N THR A 51 10.37 -11.51 -10.52
CA THR A 51 9.45 -10.60 -9.80
C THR A 51 10.20 -9.57 -8.97
N GLN A 52 11.26 -9.99 -8.28
CA GLN A 52 12.03 -9.08 -7.43
C GLN A 52 12.71 -7.99 -8.26
N GLN A 53 13.32 -8.36 -9.37
CA GLN A 53 13.96 -7.39 -10.25
C GLN A 53 12.96 -6.41 -10.82
N PHE A 54 11.84 -6.93 -11.33
CA PHE A 54 10.80 -6.12 -11.93
C PHE A 54 10.22 -5.13 -10.92
N GLY A 55 9.83 -5.64 -9.76
CA GLY A 55 9.25 -4.80 -8.72
C GLY A 55 10.20 -3.71 -8.25
N ALA A 56 11.48 -4.07 -8.04
CA ALA A 56 12.47 -3.09 -7.60
C ALA A 56 12.66 -1.97 -8.62
N ARG A 57 12.63 -2.30 -9.91
CA ARG A 57 12.78 -1.28 -10.96
C ARG A 57 11.57 -0.36 -11.05
N LEU A 58 10.36 -0.90 -10.87
CA LEU A 58 9.16 -0.07 -10.85
C LEU A 58 9.15 0.86 -9.63
N ILE A 59 9.59 0.37 -8.49
CA ILE A 59 9.69 1.21 -7.29
C ILE A 59 10.70 2.33 -7.52
N LYS A 60 11.83 2.01 -8.13
CA LYS A 60 12.84 3.01 -8.41
C LYS A 60 12.32 4.10 -9.36
N GLU A 61 11.54 3.70 -10.35
CA GLU A 61 11.01 4.64 -11.36
C GLU A 61 9.85 5.48 -10.84
N PHE A 62 8.92 4.86 -10.11
CA PHE A 62 7.65 5.51 -9.77
C PHE A 62 7.43 5.74 -8.29
N GLY A 63 8.36 5.32 -7.42
CA GLY A 63 8.17 5.41 -5.99
C GLY A 63 9.35 5.99 -5.26
N GLU A 64 9.36 5.78 -3.96
CA GLU A 64 10.43 6.22 -3.06
C GLU A 64 10.73 5.11 -2.06
N GLY A 65 12.02 4.93 -1.76
CA GLY A 65 12.43 3.93 -0.78
C GLY A 65 12.01 2.54 -1.22
N SER A 66 11.13 1.92 -0.44
CA SER A 66 10.68 0.55 -0.69
C SER A 66 9.22 0.45 -1.14
N GLU A 67 8.59 1.56 -1.50
CA GLU A 67 7.19 1.59 -1.91
C GLU A 67 6.96 2.42 -3.15
N ALA A 68 5.99 2.01 -3.97
CA ALA A 68 5.52 2.81 -5.08
C ALA A 68 4.00 2.73 -5.12
N HIS A 69 3.35 3.89 -5.24
CA HIS A 69 1.90 4.00 -5.38
C HIS A 69 1.61 4.41 -6.81
N VAL A 70 1.08 3.50 -7.60
CA VAL A 70 0.85 3.72 -9.02
C VAL A 70 -0.58 3.32 -9.36
N ASP A 71 -1.39 4.31 -9.77
CA ASP A 71 -2.80 4.08 -10.12
C ASP A 71 -3.53 3.34 -8.99
N ASN A 72 -4.06 2.16 -9.26
CA ASN A 72 -4.81 1.36 -8.29
C ASN A 72 -3.94 0.39 -7.50
N TYR A 73 -2.62 0.50 -7.61
CA TYR A 73 -1.70 -0.46 -7.03
C TYR A 73 -0.70 0.18 -6.09
N VAL A 74 -0.27 -0.60 -5.11
CA VAL A 74 0.91 -0.28 -4.30
C VAL A 74 1.87 -1.44 -4.44
N ILE A 75 3.14 -1.14 -4.74
CA ILE A 75 4.20 -2.12 -4.81
C ILE A 75 5.08 -1.91 -3.58
N VAL A 76 5.35 -2.98 -2.84
CA VAL A 76 6.17 -2.91 -1.64
C VAL A 76 7.31 -3.92 -1.74
N LYS A 77 8.51 -3.45 -1.43
CA LYS A 77 9.68 -4.32 -1.33
C LYS A 77 9.98 -4.54 0.15
N LYS A 78 9.92 -5.78 0.57
CA LYS A 78 10.19 -6.15 1.97
C LYS A 78 11.69 -6.23 2.23
N ASP A 79 12.07 -6.31 3.50
CA ASP A 79 13.47 -6.35 3.92
C ASP A 79 14.24 -7.51 3.29
N ASN A 80 13.56 -8.64 3.06
CA ASN A 80 14.18 -9.80 2.44
C ASN A 80 14.23 -9.72 0.91
N GLY A 81 13.82 -8.59 0.33
CA GLY A 81 13.81 -8.40 -1.11
C GLY A 81 12.54 -8.88 -1.81
N HIS A 82 11.63 -9.49 -1.05
CA HIS A 82 10.38 -9.99 -1.61
C HIS A 82 9.47 -8.84 -2.04
N ILE A 83 8.81 -8.97 -3.18
CA ILE A 83 7.89 -7.97 -3.70
C ILE A 83 6.46 -8.40 -3.45
N ASP A 84 5.69 -7.51 -2.83
CA ASP A 84 4.25 -7.68 -2.68
C ASP A 84 3.54 -6.58 -3.44
N THR A 85 2.38 -6.88 -3.97
CA THR A 85 1.53 -5.88 -4.59
C THR A 85 0.17 -5.86 -3.90
N TYR A 86 -0.39 -4.67 -3.83
CA TYR A 86 -1.68 -4.42 -3.21
C TYR A 86 -2.53 -3.66 -4.20
N ARG A 87 -3.82 -3.96 -4.22
CA ARG A 87 -4.75 -3.35 -5.16
C ARG A 87 -5.83 -2.62 -4.38
N THR A 88 -6.33 -1.53 -4.94
CA THR A 88 -7.37 -0.71 -4.29
C THR A 88 -8.52 -1.59 -3.79
N TYR A 89 -8.88 -1.38 -2.52
CA TYR A 89 -10.00 -2.07 -1.89
C TYR A 89 -11.09 -1.03 -1.60
N GLU A 90 -12.25 -1.21 -2.21
CA GLU A 90 -13.29 -0.20 -2.21
C GLU A 90 -13.94 0.02 -0.84
N ASN A 91 -14.05 -1.02 -0.03
CA ASN A 91 -14.70 -0.89 1.26
C ASN A 91 -13.72 -0.42 2.32
N THR A 92 -13.34 0.85 2.21
CA THR A 92 -12.34 1.47 3.08
C THR A 92 -12.69 1.34 4.55
N LYS A 93 -13.94 1.65 4.91
CA LYS A 93 -14.36 1.65 6.31
C LYS A 93 -14.26 0.26 6.94
N GLU A 94 -14.67 -0.76 6.20
CA GLU A 94 -14.56 -2.13 6.68
C GLU A 94 -13.12 -2.55 6.89
N ALA A 95 -12.23 -2.17 5.97
CA ALA A 95 -10.81 -2.47 6.10
C ALA A 95 -10.22 -1.81 7.35
N LEU A 96 -10.56 -0.55 7.59
CA LEU A 96 -10.08 0.16 8.78
C LEU A 96 -10.56 -0.52 10.06
N ARG A 97 -11.81 -0.96 10.09
CA ARG A 97 -12.35 -1.67 11.24
C ARG A 97 -11.66 -3.01 11.46
N SER A 98 -11.40 -3.74 10.38
CA SER A 98 -10.72 -5.03 10.47
C SER A 98 -9.31 -4.87 11.04
N ILE A 99 -8.58 -3.87 10.58
CA ILE A 99 -7.25 -3.60 11.09
C ILE A 99 -7.31 -3.20 12.57
N SER A 100 -8.26 -2.35 12.92
CA SER A 100 -8.44 -1.90 14.31
C SER A 100 -8.72 -3.08 15.23
N SER A 101 -9.60 -3.99 14.82
CA SER A 101 -9.93 -5.17 15.61
C SER A 101 -8.72 -6.07 15.79
N ALA A 102 -7.91 -6.23 14.75
CA ALA A 102 -6.74 -7.11 14.80
C ALA A 102 -5.63 -6.54 15.67
N THR A 103 -5.52 -5.21 15.74
CA THR A 103 -4.42 -4.55 16.46
C THR A 103 -4.80 -4.06 17.85
N GLY A 104 -6.09 -4.10 18.19
CA GLY A 104 -6.57 -3.53 19.45
C GLY A 104 -6.67 -2.02 19.44
N PHE A 105 -6.61 -1.40 18.27
CA PHE A 105 -6.77 0.05 18.15
C PHE A 105 -8.20 0.46 18.45
N GLU A 106 -8.39 1.30 19.46
CA GLU A 106 -9.73 1.78 19.82
C GLU A 106 -10.08 2.98 18.96
N PHE A 107 -11.26 2.97 18.40
CA PHE A 107 -11.72 4.07 17.57
C PHE A 107 -13.12 4.52 17.98
N ASP A 108 -13.39 5.79 17.69
CA ASP A 108 -14.69 6.41 17.97
C ASP A 108 -15.57 6.21 16.74
N SER A 109 -16.74 5.62 16.92
CA SER A 109 -17.67 5.36 15.82
C SER A 109 -18.16 6.66 15.16
N ASN A 110 -17.97 7.79 15.81
CA ASN A 110 -18.33 9.10 15.25
C ASN A 110 -17.25 9.70 14.36
N TRP A 111 -16.07 9.12 14.33
CA TRP A 111 -15.01 9.61 13.47
C TRP A 111 -15.37 9.40 12.00
N THR A 112 -14.99 10.36 11.18
CA THR A 112 -15.08 10.19 9.73
C THR A 112 -14.01 9.18 9.28
N THR A 113 -14.16 8.70 8.06
CA THR A 113 -13.15 7.80 7.48
C THR A 113 -11.78 8.47 7.46
N ARG A 114 -11.72 9.76 7.17
CA ARG A 114 -10.46 10.51 7.17
C ARG A 114 -9.81 10.53 8.55
N GLN A 115 -10.61 10.80 9.58
CA GLN A 115 -10.09 10.83 10.95
C GLN A 115 -9.60 9.46 11.38
N MET A 116 -10.40 8.44 11.16
CA MET A 116 -10.06 7.07 11.54
C MET A 116 -8.81 6.60 10.83
N GLY A 117 -8.74 6.80 9.52
CA GLY A 117 -7.60 6.38 8.72
C GLY A 117 -6.30 7.07 9.13
N SER A 118 -6.35 8.38 9.35
CA SER A 118 -5.17 9.12 9.74
C SER A 118 -4.65 8.68 11.11
N LYS A 119 -5.55 8.50 12.07
CA LYS A 119 -5.15 8.05 13.40
C LYS A 119 -4.65 6.61 13.39
N LEU A 120 -5.25 5.77 12.57
CA LEU A 120 -4.82 4.38 12.44
C LEU A 120 -3.42 4.31 11.82
N ILE A 121 -3.13 5.11 10.82
CA ILE A 121 -1.81 5.16 10.21
C ILE A 121 -0.76 5.53 11.26
N ASP A 122 -1.02 6.54 12.07
CA ASP A 122 -0.11 6.94 13.13
C ASP A 122 0.12 5.81 14.13
N PHE A 123 -0.97 5.14 14.50
CA PHE A 123 -0.90 4.02 15.43
C PHE A 123 -0.05 2.87 14.87
N LEU A 124 -0.28 2.51 13.62
CA LEU A 124 0.45 1.41 12.98
C LEU A 124 1.93 1.74 12.81
N ASN A 125 2.23 2.97 12.45
CA ASN A 125 3.62 3.39 12.29
C ASN A 125 4.36 3.38 13.62
N ASN A 126 3.68 3.73 14.71
CA ASN A 126 4.27 3.64 16.04
C ASN A 126 4.52 2.19 16.46
N LEU A 127 3.65 1.26 16.09
CA LEU A 127 3.88 -0.16 16.35
C LEU A 127 5.12 -0.66 15.63
N ASN A 128 5.27 -0.26 14.37
CA ASN A 128 6.38 -0.74 13.53
C ASN A 128 7.72 -0.16 13.95
N ASN A 129 7.72 0.94 14.70
CA ASN A 129 8.94 1.59 15.14
C ASN A 129 9.44 1.11 16.50
N LYS A 130 8.79 0.13 17.09
CA LYS A 130 9.20 -0.39 18.41
C LYS A 130 10.03 -1.65 18.31
#